data_b690a6769b65404d0fa49bb40bf326cd
#
_entry.id   b690a6769b65404d0fa49bb40bf326cd
#
_cell.length_a   1.000
_cell.length_b   1.000
_cell.length_c   1.000
_cell.angle_alpha   90.00
_cell.angle_beta   90.00
_cell.angle_gamma   90.00
#
_symmetry.space_group_name_H-M   'P 1'
#
loop_
_entity.id
_entity.type
_entity.pdbx_description
1 polymer ?
#
loop_
_entity_poly.entity_id
_entity_poly.type
_entity_poly.pdbx_seq_one_letter_code
_entity_poly.pdbx_strand_id
1 'polypeptide(L)'
;MSHLLHDSDGHRCIVFSDLVRGDDGIQANQFLVQHGEASALIDPGGALLYTPLSLAMSSFVQPARLDYILASHQDPDIIGAVDRWLMHSPATVVCSKLWGRFVPHSVPHYQNASKGQDRYLLLPDQGGEIALGDSVLVALPAHFLHSVGNFSFYDPISRILFSGDVGASMIASGSAYAPVDEFETLRPKMEGFHRRYMASGKVARFWADMVRELDPLMIVPQHGLP
;
A
#
# COMPACT_ATOMS: atom_id res chain seq x y z
N MET A 1 -7.10 1.90 -13.97
CA MET A 1 -6.34 1.08 -14.96
C MET A 1 -5.34 0.21 -14.22
N SER A 2 -4.83 -0.89 -14.84
CA SER A 2 -3.76 -1.70 -14.25
C SER A 2 -2.49 -1.59 -15.09
N HIS A 3 -1.34 -1.47 -14.44
CA HIS A 3 -0.04 -1.44 -15.11
C HIS A 3 0.90 -2.43 -14.42
N LEU A 4 1.72 -3.10 -15.22
CA LEU A 4 2.72 -4.04 -14.75
C LEU A 4 4.00 -3.28 -14.42
N LEU A 5 4.43 -3.35 -13.17
CA LEU A 5 5.68 -2.73 -12.71
C LEU A 5 6.85 -3.72 -12.81
N HIS A 6 6.57 -5.00 -12.60
CA HIS A 6 7.55 -6.08 -12.69
C HIS A 6 6.85 -7.39 -13.09
N ASP A 7 7.49 -8.20 -13.95
CA ASP A 7 7.06 -9.56 -14.28
C ASP A 7 8.29 -10.39 -14.66
N SER A 8 8.70 -11.27 -13.78
CA SER A 8 9.82 -12.19 -14.01
C SER A 8 9.68 -13.43 -13.14
N ASP A 9 9.96 -14.60 -13.68
CA ASP A 9 10.09 -15.86 -12.94
C ASP A 9 8.92 -16.20 -11.99
N GLY A 10 7.69 -15.85 -12.39
CA GLY A 10 6.50 -16.09 -11.58
C GLY A 10 6.31 -15.08 -10.46
N HIS A 11 7.10 -14.01 -10.44
CA HIS A 11 6.94 -12.86 -9.54
C HIS A 11 6.42 -11.65 -10.31
N ARG A 12 5.36 -11.01 -9.79
CA ARG A 12 4.71 -9.86 -10.43
C ARG A 12 4.39 -8.77 -9.42
N CYS A 13 4.63 -7.53 -9.85
CA CYS A 13 4.14 -6.34 -9.17
C CYS A 13 3.22 -5.56 -10.11
N ILE A 14 1.99 -5.36 -9.70
CA ILE A 14 0.96 -4.68 -10.48
C ILE A 14 0.48 -3.46 -9.69
N VAL A 15 0.34 -2.32 -10.37
CA VAL A 15 -0.35 -1.16 -9.81
C VAL A 15 -1.73 -1.02 -10.45
N PHE A 16 -2.71 -0.67 -9.62
CA PHE A 16 -4.03 -0.22 -10.02
C PHE A 16 -4.14 1.27 -9.75
N SER A 17 -4.33 2.07 -10.77
CA SER A 17 -4.40 3.52 -10.69
C SER A 17 -5.64 4.05 -11.39
N ASP A 18 -6.00 5.31 -11.07
CA ASP A 18 -7.13 6.02 -11.72
C ASP A 18 -8.46 5.23 -11.63
N LEU A 19 -8.74 4.70 -10.45
CA LEU A 19 -9.96 3.93 -10.17
C LEU A 19 -11.11 4.77 -9.59
N VAL A 20 -10.81 5.95 -9.02
CA VAL A 20 -11.83 6.90 -8.56
C VAL A 20 -12.41 7.64 -9.75
N ARG A 21 -13.73 7.74 -9.83
CA ARG A 21 -14.41 8.40 -10.94
C ARG A 21 -14.73 9.86 -10.59
N GLY A 22 -14.48 10.76 -11.53
CA GLY A 22 -14.81 12.18 -11.39
C GLY A 22 -14.14 12.80 -10.16
N ASP A 23 -14.90 13.64 -9.45
CA ASP A 23 -14.44 14.36 -8.25
C ASP A 23 -14.91 13.69 -6.94
N ASP A 24 -15.31 12.41 -6.98
CA ASP A 24 -15.86 11.69 -5.84
C ASP A 24 -14.82 11.43 -4.72
N GLY A 25 -13.53 11.54 -5.03
CA GLY A 25 -12.46 11.32 -4.07
C GLY A 25 -11.06 11.54 -4.64
N ILE A 26 -10.07 11.42 -3.78
CA ILE A 26 -8.65 11.53 -4.17
C ILE A 26 -8.21 10.25 -4.88
N GLN A 27 -7.50 10.39 -6.00
CA GLN A 27 -6.89 9.25 -6.69
C GLN A 27 -5.80 8.64 -5.84
N ALA A 28 -5.86 7.33 -5.70
CA ALA A 28 -4.87 6.54 -4.97
C ALA A 28 -4.45 5.32 -5.80
N ASN A 29 -3.23 4.88 -5.63
CA ASN A 29 -2.68 3.68 -6.22
C ASN A 29 -2.84 2.52 -5.23
N GLN A 30 -3.24 1.36 -5.72
CA GLN A 30 -3.24 0.11 -4.97
C GLN A 30 -2.28 -0.85 -5.68
N PHE A 31 -1.61 -1.71 -4.91
CA PHE A 31 -0.58 -2.57 -5.48
C PHE A 31 -0.86 -4.03 -5.15
N LEU A 32 -0.69 -4.90 -6.15
CA LEU A 32 -0.73 -6.34 -5.96
C LEU A 32 0.66 -6.90 -6.22
N VAL A 33 1.20 -7.61 -5.24
CA VAL A 33 2.42 -8.41 -5.38
C VAL A 33 2.03 -9.88 -5.38
N GLN A 34 2.51 -10.61 -6.37
CA GLN A 34 2.30 -12.06 -6.52
C GLN A 34 3.65 -12.76 -6.60
N HIS A 35 3.79 -13.88 -5.89
CA HIS A 35 4.93 -14.77 -6.00
C HIS A 35 4.44 -16.21 -6.01
N GLY A 36 4.53 -16.87 -7.17
CA GLY A 36 3.89 -18.16 -7.39
C GLY A 36 2.38 -18.08 -7.17
N GLU A 37 1.87 -18.85 -6.21
CA GLU A 37 0.45 -18.86 -5.83
C GLU A 37 0.13 -17.85 -4.71
N ALA A 38 1.14 -17.29 -4.03
CA ALA A 38 0.97 -16.35 -2.94
C ALA A 38 0.74 -14.92 -3.43
N SER A 39 -0.05 -14.14 -2.68
CA SER A 39 -0.45 -12.80 -3.10
C SER A 39 -0.67 -11.83 -1.94
N ALA A 40 -0.28 -10.58 -2.14
CA ALA A 40 -0.47 -9.50 -1.18
C ALA A 40 -1.00 -8.25 -1.88
N LEU A 41 -2.13 -7.73 -1.38
CA LEU A 41 -2.69 -6.45 -1.80
C LEU A 41 -2.22 -5.37 -0.83
N ILE A 42 -1.48 -4.38 -1.33
CA ILE A 42 -0.96 -3.26 -0.55
C ILE A 42 -1.90 -2.08 -0.73
N ASP A 43 -2.29 -1.47 0.39
CA ASP A 43 -3.18 -0.32 0.49
C ASP A 43 -4.51 -0.56 -0.24
N PRO A 44 -5.41 -1.39 0.33
CA PRO A 44 -6.59 -1.92 -0.34
C PRO A 44 -7.64 -0.87 -0.74
N GLY A 45 -7.41 0.39 -0.38
CA GLY A 45 -8.24 1.52 -0.76
C GLY A 45 -9.43 1.79 0.16
N GLY A 46 -10.05 2.94 -0.05
CA GLY A 46 -11.27 3.36 0.62
C GLY A 46 -12.53 2.66 0.11
N ALA A 47 -13.67 2.96 0.73
CA ALA A 47 -14.95 2.33 0.43
C ALA A 47 -15.39 2.46 -1.04
N LEU A 48 -15.00 3.54 -1.72
CA LEU A 48 -15.30 3.77 -3.13
C LEU A 48 -14.53 2.83 -4.06
N LEU A 49 -13.36 2.35 -3.61
CA LEU A 49 -12.42 1.60 -4.44
C LEU A 49 -12.64 0.08 -4.43
N TYR A 50 -13.36 -0.48 -3.44
CA TYR A 50 -13.52 -1.94 -3.34
C TYR A 50 -14.03 -2.58 -4.65
N THR A 51 -15.12 -2.08 -5.21
CA THR A 51 -15.70 -2.68 -6.41
C THR A 51 -14.81 -2.55 -7.65
N PRO A 52 -14.35 -1.35 -8.04
CA PRO A 52 -13.47 -1.23 -9.20
C PRO A 52 -12.14 -1.96 -9.03
N LEU A 53 -11.56 -1.96 -7.83
CA LEU A 53 -10.30 -2.65 -7.55
C LEU A 53 -10.48 -4.18 -7.58
N SER A 54 -11.52 -4.73 -6.94
CA SER A 54 -11.76 -6.18 -6.95
C SER A 54 -12.02 -6.71 -8.37
N LEU A 55 -12.70 -5.94 -9.22
CA LEU A 55 -12.89 -6.29 -10.62
C LEU A 55 -11.57 -6.24 -11.41
N ALA A 56 -10.79 -5.18 -11.26
CA ALA A 56 -9.50 -5.06 -11.93
C ALA A 56 -8.50 -6.13 -11.48
N MET A 57 -8.47 -6.42 -10.16
CA MET A 57 -7.59 -7.44 -9.58
C MET A 57 -7.97 -8.87 -10.02
N SER A 58 -9.24 -9.13 -10.31
CA SER A 58 -9.72 -10.48 -10.67
C SER A 58 -9.07 -11.09 -11.92
N SER A 59 -8.46 -10.27 -12.78
CA SER A 59 -7.69 -10.73 -13.92
C SER A 59 -6.31 -11.30 -13.53
N PHE A 60 -5.87 -11.06 -12.31
CA PHE A 60 -4.58 -11.53 -11.75
C PHE A 60 -4.81 -12.52 -10.61
N VAL A 61 -5.57 -12.13 -9.60
CA VAL A 61 -5.94 -12.93 -8.42
C VAL A 61 -7.42 -12.73 -8.11
N GLN A 62 -8.13 -13.84 -7.89
CA GLN A 62 -9.49 -13.77 -7.36
C GLN A 62 -9.44 -13.36 -5.88
N PRO A 63 -10.31 -12.46 -5.37
CA PRO A 63 -10.34 -12.08 -3.95
C PRO A 63 -10.35 -13.27 -2.99
N ALA A 64 -11.06 -14.34 -3.32
CA ALA A 64 -11.14 -15.57 -2.53
C ALA A 64 -9.80 -16.33 -2.38
N ARG A 65 -8.76 -15.94 -3.11
CA ARG A 65 -7.40 -16.52 -3.06
C ARG A 65 -6.34 -15.55 -2.54
N LEU A 66 -6.74 -14.36 -2.10
CA LEU A 66 -5.83 -13.35 -1.56
C LEU A 66 -5.32 -13.78 -0.18
N ASP A 67 -3.99 -13.80 0.03
CA ASP A 67 -3.39 -14.22 1.29
C ASP A 67 -3.22 -13.07 2.27
N TYR A 68 -2.81 -11.89 1.76
CA TYR A 68 -2.53 -10.73 2.61
C TYR A 68 -3.15 -9.44 2.09
N ILE A 69 -3.51 -8.58 3.03
CA ILE A 69 -3.85 -7.18 2.85
C ILE A 69 -2.89 -6.38 3.72
N LEU A 70 -2.01 -5.60 3.10
CA LEU A 70 -1.03 -4.78 3.80
C LEU A 70 -1.52 -3.34 3.85
N ALA A 71 -1.62 -2.78 5.04
CA ALA A 71 -1.96 -1.38 5.24
C ALA A 71 -0.72 -0.59 5.66
N SER A 72 -0.31 0.37 4.83
CA SER A 72 0.83 1.25 5.15
C SER A 72 0.53 2.11 6.38
N HIS A 73 -0.71 2.58 6.52
CA HIS A 73 -1.22 3.32 7.68
C HIS A 73 -2.75 3.20 7.80
N GLN A 74 -3.37 3.98 8.69
CA GLN A 74 -4.77 3.79 9.09
C GLN A 74 -5.78 4.71 8.39
N ASP A 75 -5.40 5.49 7.40
CA ASP A 75 -6.29 6.49 6.79
C ASP A 75 -7.45 5.83 6.03
N PRO A 76 -8.60 6.49 5.92
CA PRO A 76 -9.79 5.90 5.31
C PRO A 76 -9.63 5.50 3.85
N ASP A 77 -8.76 6.16 3.10
CA ASP A 77 -8.43 5.84 1.71
C ASP A 77 -7.48 4.64 1.57
N ILE A 78 -6.91 4.18 2.70
CA ILE A 78 -6.11 2.95 2.81
C ILE A 78 -6.97 1.78 3.28
N ILE A 79 -7.65 1.94 4.42
CA ILE A 79 -8.31 0.83 5.14
C ILE A 79 -9.83 0.86 5.05
N GLY A 80 -10.44 1.88 4.44
CA GLY A 80 -11.89 2.07 4.47
C GLY A 80 -12.72 0.96 3.82
N ALA A 81 -12.10 0.11 2.99
CA ALA A 81 -12.74 -1.06 2.38
C ALA A 81 -12.33 -2.39 3.03
N VAL A 82 -11.56 -2.38 4.12
CA VAL A 82 -11.00 -3.61 4.70
C VAL A 82 -12.07 -4.60 5.14
N ASP A 83 -13.23 -4.12 5.59
CA ASP A 83 -14.38 -4.95 5.96
C ASP A 83 -14.88 -5.80 4.77
N ARG A 84 -14.99 -5.19 3.60
CA ARG A 84 -15.45 -5.85 2.37
C ARG A 84 -14.42 -6.87 1.88
N TRP A 85 -13.14 -6.53 1.97
CA TRP A 85 -12.07 -7.47 1.65
C TRP A 85 -12.09 -8.68 2.58
N LEU A 86 -12.23 -8.48 3.88
CA LEU A 86 -12.33 -9.57 4.87
C LEU A 86 -13.59 -10.43 4.68
N MET A 87 -14.66 -9.87 4.15
CA MET A 87 -15.89 -10.60 3.84
C MET A 87 -15.69 -11.57 2.67
N HIS A 88 -14.92 -11.18 1.67
CA HIS A 88 -14.82 -11.89 0.40
C HIS A 88 -13.47 -12.59 0.16
N SER A 89 -12.55 -12.53 1.13
CA SER A 89 -11.23 -13.18 1.05
C SER A 89 -10.88 -13.88 2.35
N PRO A 90 -9.97 -14.87 2.32
CA PRO A 90 -9.35 -15.45 3.52
C PRO A 90 -8.21 -14.57 4.07
N ALA A 91 -7.88 -13.45 3.44
CA ALA A 91 -6.67 -12.68 3.67
C ALA A 91 -6.42 -12.30 5.13
N THR A 92 -5.16 -12.28 5.52
CA THR A 92 -4.69 -11.71 6.78
C THR A 92 -4.37 -10.24 6.58
N VAL A 93 -4.91 -9.37 7.44
CA VAL A 93 -4.60 -7.94 7.44
C VAL A 93 -3.28 -7.72 8.18
N VAL A 94 -2.32 -7.13 7.51
CA VAL A 94 -1.03 -6.72 8.08
C VAL A 94 -1.05 -5.23 8.31
N CYS A 95 -0.88 -4.81 9.56
CA CYS A 95 -0.85 -3.39 9.93
C CYS A 95 0.05 -3.14 11.14
N SER A 96 0.35 -1.87 11.42
CA SER A 96 1.08 -1.49 12.63
C SER A 96 0.39 -2.03 13.89
N LYS A 97 1.16 -2.56 14.82
CA LYS A 97 0.68 -2.94 16.16
C LYS A 97 0.01 -1.78 16.89
N LEU A 98 0.45 -0.56 16.63
CA LEU A 98 -0.18 0.65 17.17
C LEU A 98 -1.65 0.76 16.75
N TRP A 99 -1.98 0.38 15.52
CA TRP A 99 -3.33 0.45 14.95
C TRP A 99 -4.16 -0.82 15.14
N GLY A 100 -3.56 -1.89 15.67
CA GLY A 100 -4.22 -3.19 15.83
C GLY A 100 -5.49 -3.18 16.69
N ARG A 101 -5.70 -2.13 17.50
CA ARG A 101 -6.94 -1.92 18.26
C ARG A 101 -7.94 -1.02 17.55
N PHE A 102 -7.51 -0.28 16.52
CA PHE A 102 -8.33 0.71 15.83
C PHE A 102 -8.86 0.18 14.50
N VAL A 103 -8.03 -0.48 13.70
CA VAL A 103 -8.42 -1.06 12.40
C VAL A 103 -9.65 -1.98 12.53
N PRO A 104 -9.75 -2.87 13.55
CA PRO A 104 -10.94 -3.71 13.73
C PRO A 104 -12.24 -2.92 13.98
N HIS A 105 -12.17 -1.66 14.42
CA HIS A 105 -13.37 -0.82 14.55
C HIS A 105 -13.98 -0.40 13.21
N SER A 106 -13.21 -0.47 12.13
CA SER A 106 -13.71 -0.27 10.77
C SER A 106 -14.44 -1.50 10.21
N VAL A 107 -14.39 -2.63 10.93
CA VAL A 107 -15.02 -3.89 10.54
C VAL A 107 -16.23 -4.15 11.41
N PRO A 108 -17.41 -4.47 10.84
CA PRO A 108 -18.60 -4.78 11.61
C PRO A 108 -18.36 -5.88 12.64
N HIS A 109 -18.94 -5.73 13.83
CA HIS A 109 -18.71 -6.64 14.98
C HIS A 109 -18.99 -8.11 14.66
N TYR A 110 -20.01 -8.40 13.85
CA TYR A 110 -20.36 -9.76 13.45
C TYR A 110 -19.27 -10.45 12.61
N GLN A 111 -18.44 -9.68 11.90
CA GLN A 111 -17.31 -10.23 11.17
C GLN A 111 -16.12 -10.54 12.11
N ASN A 112 -15.90 -9.68 13.09
CA ASN A 112 -14.85 -9.88 14.10
C ASN A 112 -15.17 -11.05 15.03
N ALA A 113 -16.42 -11.24 15.41
CA ALA A 113 -16.85 -12.29 16.33
C ALA A 113 -16.76 -13.71 15.74
N SER A 114 -16.93 -13.85 14.41
CA SER A 114 -16.97 -15.15 13.74
C SER A 114 -15.62 -15.64 13.23
N LYS A 115 -14.61 -14.77 13.09
CA LYS A 115 -13.31 -15.07 12.44
C LYS A 115 -12.09 -14.56 13.21
N GLY A 116 -12.29 -14.05 14.42
CA GLY A 116 -11.26 -13.81 15.42
C GLY A 116 -10.17 -12.78 15.10
N GLN A 117 -9.40 -12.51 16.14
CA GLN A 117 -8.15 -11.73 16.09
C GLN A 117 -7.06 -12.42 15.23
N ASP A 118 -7.28 -13.67 14.83
CA ASP A 118 -6.36 -14.50 14.04
C ASP A 118 -6.18 -14.00 12.59
N ARG A 119 -6.94 -12.99 12.18
CA ARG A 119 -6.84 -12.39 10.84
C ARG A 119 -6.00 -11.13 10.78
N TYR A 120 -5.29 -10.80 11.86
CA TYR A 120 -4.43 -9.63 11.93
C TYR A 120 -2.99 -10.02 12.29
N LEU A 121 -2.05 -9.68 11.41
CA LEU A 121 -0.62 -9.71 11.69
C LEU A 121 -0.17 -8.30 12.07
N LEU A 122 0.20 -8.12 13.34
CA LEU A 122 0.54 -6.81 13.89
C LEU A 122 2.05 -6.58 13.85
N LEU A 123 2.47 -5.65 13.01
CA LEU A 123 3.88 -5.28 12.85
C LEU A 123 4.38 -4.51 14.07
N PRO A 124 5.51 -4.92 14.66
CA PRO A 124 6.19 -4.12 15.69
C PRO A 124 6.80 -2.86 15.07
N ASP A 125 7.13 -1.87 15.90
CA ASP A 125 7.65 -0.57 15.43
C ASP A 125 8.92 -0.68 14.58
N GLN A 126 9.70 -1.75 14.77
CA GLN A 126 10.91 -2.02 14.00
C GLN A 126 10.64 -2.57 12.58
N GLY A 127 9.37 -2.86 12.28
CA GLY A 127 9.01 -3.56 11.06
C GLY A 127 9.31 -5.05 11.13
N GLY A 128 9.48 -5.67 9.97
CA GLY A 128 9.76 -7.10 9.86
C GLY A 128 9.46 -7.67 8.49
N GLU A 129 9.64 -8.96 8.36
CA GLU A 129 9.38 -9.70 7.13
C GLU A 129 7.98 -10.31 7.15
N ILE A 130 7.33 -10.30 6.00
CA ILE A 130 6.04 -10.91 5.73
C ILE A 130 6.27 -11.98 4.66
N ALA A 131 6.09 -13.25 5.02
CA ALA A 131 6.29 -14.36 4.09
C ALA A 131 5.30 -14.28 2.93
N LEU A 132 5.79 -14.41 1.70
CA LEU A 132 4.99 -14.44 0.47
C LEU A 132 5.43 -15.63 -0.38
N GLY A 133 4.87 -16.81 -0.11
CA GLY A 133 5.37 -18.08 -0.65
C GLY A 133 6.75 -18.40 -0.11
N ASP A 134 7.71 -18.61 -1.00
CA ASP A 134 9.15 -18.78 -0.70
C ASP A 134 9.95 -17.47 -0.79
N SER A 135 9.26 -16.33 -0.95
CA SER A 135 9.78 -14.98 -0.89
C SER A 135 9.30 -14.24 0.35
N VAL A 136 9.68 -12.96 0.48
CA VAL A 136 9.26 -12.07 1.56
C VAL A 136 8.92 -10.68 1.03
N LEU A 137 8.02 -9.98 1.72
CA LEU A 137 7.91 -8.52 1.68
C LEU A 137 8.47 -7.96 2.98
N VAL A 138 9.23 -6.89 2.90
CA VAL A 138 9.86 -6.27 4.08
C VAL A 138 9.09 -5.01 4.48
N ALA A 139 8.55 -4.98 5.69
CA ALA A 139 7.94 -3.79 6.26
C ALA A 139 9.01 -2.90 6.88
N LEU A 140 9.22 -1.72 6.32
CA LEU A 140 10.21 -0.73 6.74
C LEU A 140 9.51 0.39 7.51
N PRO A 141 10.02 0.78 8.70
CA PRO A 141 9.44 1.86 9.47
C PRO A 141 9.44 3.20 8.69
N ALA A 142 8.27 3.80 8.56
CA ALA A 142 8.09 5.14 7.99
C ALA A 142 7.30 6.03 8.97
N HIS A 143 7.52 5.81 10.27
CA HIS A 143 6.78 6.45 11.36
C HIS A 143 6.85 7.97 11.26
N PHE A 144 5.69 8.62 11.45
CA PHE A 144 5.50 10.06 11.32
C PHE A 144 5.68 10.64 9.89
N LEU A 145 5.66 9.74 8.88
CA LEU A 145 5.66 10.11 7.45
C LEU A 145 4.42 9.53 6.73
N HIS A 146 3.14 10.00 6.90
CA HIS A 146 2.78 11.10 7.80
C HIS A 146 2.17 10.59 9.13
N SER A 147 1.67 9.39 9.21
CA SER A 147 1.05 8.81 10.40
C SER A 147 2.10 8.22 11.36
N VAL A 148 1.77 8.16 12.67
CA VAL A 148 2.67 7.65 13.70
C VAL A 148 3.04 6.17 13.52
N GLY A 149 2.21 5.38 12.88
CA GLY A 149 2.45 3.94 12.67
C GLY A 149 2.67 3.57 11.21
N ASN A 150 3.17 4.50 10.40
CA ASN A 150 3.43 4.26 8.98
C ASN A 150 4.51 3.21 8.75
N PHE A 151 4.27 2.40 7.71
CA PHE A 151 5.25 1.50 7.10
C PHE A 151 5.33 1.76 5.59
N SER A 152 6.53 1.62 5.05
CA SER A 152 6.76 1.35 3.63
C SER A 152 6.96 -0.15 3.47
N PHE A 153 6.57 -0.72 2.33
CA PHE A 153 6.78 -2.14 2.04
C PHE A 153 7.78 -2.27 0.89
N TYR A 154 8.79 -3.11 1.08
CA TYR A 154 9.81 -3.36 0.07
C TYR A 154 9.71 -4.80 -0.43
N ASP A 155 9.77 -4.95 -1.74
CA ASP A 155 9.88 -6.23 -2.40
C ASP A 155 11.31 -6.45 -2.89
N PRO A 156 12.06 -7.40 -2.29
CA PRO A 156 13.46 -7.63 -2.64
C PRO A 156 13.67 -8.21 -4.05
N ILE A 157 12.68 -8.90 -4.61
CA ILE A 157 12.78 -9.51 -5.94
C ILE A 157 12.72 -8.43 -7.03
N SER A 158 11.69 -7.62 -7.01
CA SER A 158 11.53 -6.52 -7.97
C SER A 158 12.36 -5.29 -7.63
N ARG A 159 12.84 -5.19 -6.38
CA ARG A 159 13.48 -4.01 -5.79
C ARG A 159 12.56 -2.76 -5.84
N ILE A 160 11.26 -2.98 -5.69
CA ILE A 160 10.26 -1.90 -5.63
C ILE A 160 9.98 -1.58 -4.17
N LEU A 161 9.99 -0.28 -3.83
CA LEU A 161 9.56 0.26 -2.55
C LEU A 161 8.17 0.89 -2.69
N PHE A 162 7.16 0.29 -2.07
CA PHE A 162 5.82 0.84 -1.91
C PHE A 162 5.84 1.78 -0.71
N SER A 163 5.91 3.07 -0.97
CA SER A 163 6.29 4.05 0.06
C SER A 163 5.12 4.61 0.90
N GLY A 164 3.90 4.16 0.63
CA GLY A 164 2.71 4.80 1.20
C GLY A 164 2.63 6.25 0.75
N ASP A 165 2.41 7.17 1.67
CA ASP A 165 2.29 8.60 1.37
C ASP A 165 3.61 9.34 1.20
N VAL A 166 4.75 8.70 1.43
CA VAL A 166 6.03 9.33 1.13
C VAL A 166 6.22 9.37 -0.39
N GLY A 167 6.31 10.56 -0.94
CA GLY A 167 6.31 10.78 -2.38
C GLY A 167 4.94 11.16 -2.95
N ALA A 168 3.89 11.21 -2.14
CA ALA A 168 2.54 11.57 -2.58
C ALA A 168 2.52 12.88 -3.36
N SER A 169 1.91 12.86 -4.55
CA SER A 169 1.82 14.00 -5.46
C SER A 169 0.43 14.10 -6.10
N MET A 170 0.01 15.34 -6.37
CA MET A 170 -1.25 15.60 -7.03
C MET A 170 -1.11 15.47 -8.55
N ILE A 171 -1.69 14.40 -9.10
CA ILE A 171 -1.70 14.10 -10.53
C ILE A 171 -3.14 14.15 -11.04
N ALA A 172 -3.32 14.72 -12.22
CA ALA A 172 -4.64 14.80 -12.84
C ALA A 172 -5.15 13.41 -13.22
N SER A 173 -6.47 13.18 -13.04
CA SER A 173 -7.13 11.96 -13.51
C SER A 173 -6.89 11.75 -15.01
N GLY A 174 -6.70 10.50 -15.43
CA GLY A 174 -6.39 10.14 -16.82
C GLY A 174 -4.93 10.36 -17.23
N SER A 175 -4.05 10.79 -16.33
CA SER A 175 -2.61 10.85 -16.61
C SER A 175 -2.05 9.45 -16.83
N ALA A 176 -1.10 9.32 -17.76
CA ALA A 176 -0.39 8.07 -17.95
C ALA A 176 0.41 7.72 -16.68
N TYR A 177 0.28 6.48 -16.22
CA TYR A 177 1.09 5.99 -15.11
C TYR A 177 2.45 5.53 -15.65
N ALA A 178 3.47 6.34 -15.42
CA ALA A 178 4.85 6.10 -15.88
C ALA A 178 5.85 6.70 -14.90
N PRO A 179 7.07 6.15 -14.81
CA PRO A 179 8.14 6.73 -14.02
C PRO A 179 8.40 8.20 -14.37
N VAL A 180 8.74 8.98 -13.36
CA VAL A 180 9.07 10.40 -13.53
C VAL A 180 10.52 10.54 -13.92
N ASP A 181 10.80 11.03 -15.13
CA ASP A 181 12.16 11.20 -15.64
C ASP A 181 12.95 12.29 -14.87
N GLU A 182 12.27 13.38 -14.48
CA GLU A 182 12.88 14.50 -13.78
C GLU A 182 12.12 14.83 -12.50
N PHE A 183 12.67 14.49 -11.34
CA PHE A 183 12.09 14.73 -10.03
C PHE A 183 11.71 16.21 -9.80
N GLU A 184 12.48 17.16 -10.32
CA GLU A 184 12.19 18.59 -10.16
C GLU A 184 10.84 19.01 -10.78
N THR A 185 10.32 18.26 -11.75
CA THR A 185 8.98 18.49 -12.31
C THR A 185 7.86 18.01 -11.42
N LEU A 186 8.14 16.98 -10.60
CA LEU A 186 7.20 16.40 -9.64
C LEU A 186 7.20 17.17 -8.30
N ARG A 187 8.34 17.67 -7.86
CA ARG A 187 8.53 18.33 -6.56
C ARG A 187 7.46 19.38 -6.21
N PRO A 188 7.08 20.31 -7.10
CA PRO A 188 6.04 21.29 -6.77
C PRO A 188 4.67 20.66 -6.48
N LYS A 189 4.38 19.47 -7.05
CA LYS A 189 3.11 18.75 -6.87
C LYS A 189 3.04 17.99 -5.55
N MET A 190 4.17 17.71 -4.92
CA MET A 190 4.27 16.97 -3.66
C MET A 190 4.65 17.86 -2.47
N GLU A 191 5.35 18.98 -2.67
CA GLU A 191 5.92 19.80 -1.61
C GLU A 191 4.87 20.29 -0.60
N GLY A 192 3.70 20.73 -1.09
CA GLY A 192 2.61 21.23 -0.23
C GLY A 192 2.10 20.19 0.76
N PHE A 193 1.89 18.95 0.30
CA PHE A 193 1.50 17.84 1.14
C PHE A 193 2.59 17.50 2.17
N HIS A 194 3.83 17.32 1.73
CA HIS A 194 4.93 16.93 2.61
C HIS A 194 5.23 17.97 3.69
N ARG A 195 5.20 19.26 3.35
CA ARG A 195 5.38 20.34 4.34
C ARG A 195 4.28 20.38 5.39
N ARG A 196 3.06 19.99 5.04
CA ARG A 196 1.90 20.03 5.93
C ARG A 196 1.80 18.80 6.83
N TYR A 197 2.04 17.62 6.29
CA TYR A 197 1.69 16.36 6.94
C TYR A 197 2.88 15.59 7.50
N MET A 198 4.09 15.73 6.94
CA MET A 198 5.27 15.07 7.49
C MET A 198 5.73 15.75 8.79
N ALA A 199 5.96 14.95 9.83
CA ALA A 199 6.20 15.49 11.17
C ALA A 199 7.45 16.38 11.27
N SER A 200 8.54 16.03 10.60
CA SER A 200 9.76 16.83 10.57
C SER A 200 10.77 16.38 9.52
N GLY A 201 11.65 17.29 9.11
CA GLY A 201 12.78 16.96 8.23
C GLY A 201 13.77 15.96 8.85
N LYS A 202 13.82 15.83 10.19
CA LYS A 202 14.64 14.81 10.85
C LYS A 202 14.14 13.41 10.58
N VAL A 203 12.82 13.20 10.69
CA VAL A 203 12.18 11.89 10.43
C VAL A 203 12.30 11.54 8.95
N ALA A 204 12.04 12.51 8.06
CA ALA A 204 12.19 12.30 6.61
C ALA A 204 13.62 11.92 6.22
N ARG A 205 14.63 12.53 6.86
CA ARG A 205 16.05 12.17 6.63
C ARG A 205 16.36 10.76 7.11
N PHE A 206 15.86 10.38 8.27
CA PHE A 206 16.07 9.04 8.81
C PHE A 206 15.53 7.96 7.86
N TRP A 207 14.31 8.16 7.35
CA TRP A 207 13.74 7.28 6.34
C TRP A 207 14.54 7.28 5.03
N ALA A 208 14.93 8.46 4.55
CA ALA A 208 15.70 8.58 3.31
C ALA A 208 17.08 7.91 3.40
N ASP A 209 17.74 7.96 4.57
CA ASP A 209 19.04 7.29 4.76
C ASP A 209 18.86 5.76 4.74
N MET A 210 17.83 5.22 5.39
CA MET A 210 17.48 3.80 5.32
C MET A 210 17.16 3.36 3.89
N VAL A 211 16.39 4.15 3.13
CA VAL A 211 16.05 3.83 1.74
C VAL A 211 17.26 3.90 0.81
N ARG A 212 18.22 4.80 1.06
CA ARG A 212 19.48 4.83 0.31
C ARG A 212 20.32 3.58 0.53
N GLU A 213 20.36 3.06 1.77
CA GLU A 213 21.03 1.78 2.07
C GLU A 213 20.34 0.59 1.40
N LEU A 214 19.01 0.65 1.29
CA LEU A 214 18.21 -0.37 0.61
C LEU A 214 18.41 -0.38 -0.90
N ASP A 215 18.69 0.77 -1.50
CA ASP A 215 18.92 1.00 -2.93
C ASP A 215 17.80 0.41 -3.84
N PRO A 216 16.52 0.80 -3.68
CA PRO A 216 15.45 0.31 -4.53
C PRO A 216 15.63 0.78 -5.98
N LEU A 217 15.15 -0.02 -6.94
CA LEU A 217 15.10 0.39 -8.35
C LEU A 217 13.97 1.38 -8.63
N MET A 218 12.91 1.32 -7.83
CA MET A 218 11.72 2.17 -8.00
C MET A 218 11.08 2.45 -6.65
N ILE A 219 10.60 3.67 -6.46
CA ILE A 219 9.74 4.07 -5.35
C ILE A 219 8.36 4.39 -5.91
N VAL A 220 7.33 3.71 -5.39
CA VAL A 220 5.95 3.88 -5.84
C VAL A 220 5.07 4.37 -4.68
N PRO A 221 4.66 5.65 -4.71
CA PRO A 221 3.80 6.21 -3.69
C PRO A 221 2.34 5.82 -3.89
N GLN A 222 1.55 5.87 -2.80
CA GLN A 222 0.11 5.64 -2.87
C GLN A 222 -0.62 6.70 -3.69
N HIS A 223 -0.13 7.93 -3.72
CA HIS A 223 -0.67 9.00 -4.56
C HIS A 223 0.37 9.50 -5.55
N GLY A 224 0.04 9.53 -6.84
CA GLY A 224 0.90 10.07 -7.87
C GLY A 224 1.65 9.03 -8.69
N LEU A 225 2.80 9.43 -9.22
CA LEU A 225 3.62 8.63 -10.15
C LEU A 225 4.87 8.05 -9.46
N PRO A 226 5.38 6.93 -9.97
CA PRO A 226 6.64 6.35 -9.49
C PRO A 226 7.84 7.18 -9.85
#